data_bb37bdc8809949626bb5364afaa11b69
#
_entry.id   bb37bdc8809949626bb5364afaa11b69
#
_cell.length_a   1.000
_cell.length_b   1.000
_cell.length_c   1.000
_cell.angle_alpha   90.00
_cell.angle_beta   90.00
_cell.angle_gamma   90.00
#
_symmetry.space_group_name_H-M   'P 1'
#
loop_
_entity.id
_entity.type
_entity.pdbx_description
1 polymer ?
#
loop_
_entity_poly.entity_id
_entity_poly.type
_entity_poly.pdbx_seq_one_letter_code
_entity_poly.pdbx_strand_id
1 'polypeptide(L)'
;MTDIATLIDLIKPEADALGFDLVRVQFVSGADEPTLQIMAERPETGQLGIDDCAALSRRISAKFDDLEEAGRDPIDHAYRLEVSSPGIDRPLTRAKDYENWAGHEARINLVEPVAGKKQLRGLLEGIDGETIKIDDRKAGSQETRLANVHSAKLILTDALIAATV
;
A
#
# COMPACT_ATOMS: atom_id res chain seq x y z
N MET A 1 -18.74 -10.78 -5.98
CA MET A 1 -17.59 -9.87 -6.15
C MET A 1 -16.66 -10.00 -4.95
N THR A 2 -15.38 -10.14 -5.19
CA THR A 2 -14.42 -10.34 -4.11
C THR A 2 -14.10 -9.00 -3.44
N ASP A 3 -14.20 -8.98 -2.12
CA ASP A 3 -13.91 -7.81 -1.32
C ASP A 3 -12.42 -7.76 -0.98
N ILE A 4 -11.80 -6.60 -1.18
CA ILE A 4 -10.38 -6.39 -0.86
C ILE A 4 -10.11 -6.63 0.62
N ALA A 5 -11.01 -6.22 1.51
CA ALA A 5 -10.85 -6.46 2.94
C ALA A 5 -10.75 -7.96 3.26
N THR A 6 -11.57 -8.78 2.60
CA THR A 6 -11.52 -10.24 2.76
C THR A 6 -10.18 -10.79 2.26
N LEU A 7 -9.68 -10.30 1.12
CA LEU A 7 -8.38 -10.71 0.58
C LEU A 7 -7.25 -10.33 1.53
N ILE A 8 -7.28 -9.14 2.10
CA ILE A 8 -6.28 -8.71 3.08
C ILE A 8 -6.28 -9.67 4.28
N ASP A 9 -7.45 -10.03 4.79
CA ASP A 9 -7.57 -10.95 5.93
C ASP A 9 -7.01 -12.34 5.61
N LEU A 10 -7.10 -12.79 4.36
CA LEU A 10 -6.55 -14.08 3.93
C LEU A 10 -5.04 -14.01 3.66
N ILE A 11 -4.56 -12.90 3.14
CA ILE A 11 -3.16 -12.74 2.70
C ILE A 11 -2.25 -12.33 3.85
N LYS A 12 -2.74 -11.46 4.75
CA LYS A 12 -1.92 -10.94 5.85
C LYS A 12 -1.25 -12.02 6.69
N PRO A 13 -1.94 -13.11 7.11
CA PRO A 13 -1.28 -14.17 7.85
C PRO A 13 -0.14 -14.84 7.09
N GLU A 14 -0.24 -14.94 5.77
CA GLU A 14 0.82 -15.53 4.94
C GLU A 14 2.05 -14.63 4.89
N ALA A 15 1.85 -13.32 4.79
CA ALA A 15 2.95 -12.35 4.86
C ALA A 15 3.58 -12.35 6.26
N ASP A 16 2.78 -12.34 7.30
CA ASP A 16 3.25 -12.36 8.69
C ASP A 16 4.10 -13.60 8.98
N ALA A 17 3.71 -14.76 8.42
CA ALA A 17 4.44 -16.02 8.61
C ALA A 17 5.87 -15.94 8.05
N LEU A 18 6.10 -15.10 7.06
CA LEU A 18 7.43 -14.88 6.46
C LEU A 18 8.18 -13.70 7.10
N GLY A 19 7.56 -13.01 8.05
CA GLY A 19 8.14 -11.82 8.68
C GLY A 19 8.01 -10.56 7.82
N PHE A 20 7.06 -10.54 6.91
CA PHE A 20 6.82 -9.39 6.02
C PHE A 20 5.60 -8.61 6.49
N ASP A 21 5.62 -7.28 6.26
CA ASP A 21 4.46 -6.43 6.47
C ASP A 21 3.72 -6.24 5.15
N LEU A 22 2.41 -6.43 5.18
CA LEU A 22 1.55 -6.18 4.02
C LEU A 22 1.36 -4.68 3.86
N VAL A 23 1.66 -4.16 2.67
CA VAL A 23 1.54 -2.72 2.37
C VAL A 23 0.24 -2.42 1.64
N ARG A 24 -0.06 -3.16 0.57
CA ARG A 24 -1.26 -2.91 -0.24
C ARG A 24 -1.71 -4.17 -0.97
N VAL A 25 -3.03 -4.34 -1.07
CA VAL A 25 -3.66 -5.34 -1.92
C VAL A 25 -4.67 -4.61 -2.81
N GLN A 26 -4.56 -4.76 -4.13
CA GLN A 26 -5.51 -4.16 -5.05
C GLN A 26 -5.62 -4.96 -6.33
N PHE A 27 -6.74 -4.81 -7.05
CA PHE A 27 -6.86 -5.27 -8.41
C PHE A 27 -6.49 -4.15 -9.36
N VAL A 28 -5.65 -4.48 -10.34
CA VAL A 28 -5.27 -3.58 -11.42
C VAL A 28 -5.85 -4.16 -12.70
N SER A 29 -6.64 -3.38 -13.43
CA SER A 29 -7.25 -3.80 -14.68
C SER A 29 -6.20 -3.86 -15.79
N GLY A 30 -6.09 -5.02 -16.44
CA GLY A 30 -5.23 -5.22 -17.59
C GLY A 30 -6.05 -5.36 -18.87
N ALA A 31 -5.35 -5.53 -20.01
CA ALA A 31 -5.99 -5.70 -21.31
C ALA A 31 -6.79 -7.00 -21.39
N ASP A 32 -6.30 -8.07 -20.76
CA ASP A 32 -6.89 -9.41 -20.82
C ASP A 32 -7.60 -9.79 -19.52
N GLU A 33 -6.84 -9.94 -18.45
CA GLU A 33 -7.40 -10.32 -17.15
C GLU A 33 -6.86 -9.42 -16.05
N PRO A 34 -7.63 -9.23 -14.96
CA PRO A 34 -7.16 -8.38 -13.86
C PRO A 34 -5.96 -8.98 -13.15
N THR A 35 -5.12 -8.12 -12.60
CA THR A 35 -3.98 -8.51 -11.78
C THR A 35 -4.27 -8.21 -10.32
N LEU A 36 -4.17 -9.24 -9.48
CA LEU A 36 -4.17 -9.04 -8.03
C LEU A 36 -2.76 -8.65 -7.63
N GLN A 37 -2.58 -7.37 -7.32
CA GLN A 37 -1.28 -6.81 -6.96
C GLN A 37 -1.13 -6.77 -5.45
N ILE A 38 -0.09 -7.39 -4.94
CA ILE A 38 0.21 -7.44 -3.52
C ILE A 38 1.57 -6.79 -3.31
N MET A 39 1.59 -5.75 -2.48
CA MET A 39 2.84 -5.12 -2.06
C MET A 39 3.09 -5.44 -0.61
N ALA A 40 4.29 -5.89 -0.30
CA ALA A 40 4.72 -6.19 1.06
C ALA A 40 6.17 -5.74 1.23
N GLU A 41 6.62 -5.67 2.48
CA GLU A 41 7.97 -5.23 2.79
C GLU A 41 8.54 -5.97 3.99
N ARG A 42 9.86 -6.05 4.07
CA ARG A 42 10.54 -6.40 5.31
C ARG A 42 10.57 -5.16 6.20
N PRO A 43 10.15 -5.25 7.47
CA PRO A 43 10.16 -4.05 8.35
C PRO A 43 11.55 -3.43 8.49
N GLU A 44 12.60 -4.23 8.39
CA GLU A 44 13.98 -3.79 8.57
C GLU A 44 14.46 -2.91 7.41
N THR A 45 13.97 -3.14 6.20
CA THR A 45 14.45 -2.46 4.98
C THR A 45 13.39 -1.63 4.27
N GLY A 46 12.12 -1.88 4.54
CA GLY A 46 11.02 -1.26 3.82
C GLY A 46 10.84 -1.78 2.38
N GLN A 47 11.47 -2.90 2.04
CA GLN A 47 11.45 -3.46 0.69
C GLN A 47 11.39 -4.99 0.72
N LEU A 48 11.15 -5.61 -0.44
CA LEU A 48 11.25 -7.06 -0.64
C LEU A 48 12.24 -7.34 -1.77
N GLY A 49 13.05 -8.40 -1.60
CA GLY A 49 13.86 -8.94 -2.68
C GLY A 49 13.05 -9.85 -3.58
N ILE A 50 13.66 -10.27 -4.70
CA ILE A 50 13.03 -11.17 -5.68
C ILE A 50 12.64 -12.49 -5.03
N ASP A 51 13.53 -13.08 -4.22
CA ASP A 51 13.27 -14.34 -3.54
C ASP A 51 12.14 -14.22 -2.52
N ASP A 52 12.04 -13.07 -1.85
CA ASP A 52 10.97 -12.79 -0.89
C ASP A 52 9.63 -12.72 -1.60
N CYS A 53 9.56 -12.04 -2.75
CA CYS A 53 8.35 -11.94 -3.55
C CYS A 53 7.91 -13.32 -4.03
N ALA A 54 8.84 -14.15 -4.48
CA ALA A 54 8.55 -15.51 -4.93
C ALA A 54 8.02 -16.38 -3.78
N ALA A 55 8.62 -16.28 -2.60
CA ALA A 55 8.19 -17.04 -1.42
C ALA A 55 6.76 -16.67 -1.01
N LEU A 56 6.45 -15.38 -0.96
CA LEU A 56 5.11 -14.91 -0.59
C LEU A 56 4.09 -15.30 -1.67
N SER A 57 4.44 -15.18 -2.93
CA SER A 57 3.57 -15.58 -4.05
C SER A 57 3.19 -17.05 -3.96
N ARG A 58 4.15 -17.93 -3.68
CA ARG A 58 3.89 -19.36 -3.53
C ARG A 58 2.97 -19.67 -2.35
N ARG A 59 3.16 -18.98 -1.20
CA ARG A 59 2.30 -19.17 -0.03
C ARG A 59 0.86 -18.74 -0.31
N ILE A 60 0.68 -17.61 -0.97
CA ILE A 60 -0.65 -17.10 -1.31
C ILE A 60 -1.34 -18.03 -2.29
N SER A 61 -0.63 -18.49 -3.33
CA SER A 61 -1.18 -19.42 -4.30
C SER A 61 -1.62 -20.73 -3.65
N ALA A 62 -0.81 -21.28 -2.76
CA ALA A 62 -1.15 -22.49 -2.03
C ALA A 62 -2.37 -22.31 -1.14
N LYS A 63 -2.48 -21.16 -0.47
CA LYS A 63 -3.63 -20.83 0.37
C LYS A 63 -4.91 -20.74 -0.45
N PHE A 64 -4.85 -20.07 -1.60
CA PHE A 64 -6.01 -19.91 -2.46
C PHE A 64 -6.42 -21.22 -3.12
N ASP A 65 -5.45 -22.06 -3.49
CA ASP A 65 -5.75 -23.41 -4.02
C ASP A 65 -6.46 -24.26 -2.98
N ASP A 66 -6.02 -24.21 -1.71
CA ASP A 66 -6.68 -24.94 -0.63
C ASP A 66 -8.13 -24.46 -0.42
N LEU A 67 -8.35 -23.14 -0.51
CA LEU A 67 -9.68 -22.57 -0.38
C LEU A 67 -10.57 -22.97 -1.55
N GLU A 68 -10.04 -23.01 -2.76
CA GLU A 68 -10.77 -23.43 -3.95
C GLU A 68 -11.18 -24.90 -3.83
N GLU A 69 -10.29 -25.77 -3.39
CA GLU A 69 -10.59 -27.18 -3.15
C GLU A 69 -11.67 -27.38 -2.08
N ALA A 70 -11.71 -26.48 -1.09
CA ALA A 70 -12.71 -26.50 -0.04
C ALA A 70 -14.05 -25.87 -0.46
N GLY A 71 -14.19 -25.43 -1.70
CA GLY A 71 -15.38 -24.76 -2.20
C GLY A 71 -15.53 -23.32 -1.71
N ARG A 72 -14.43 -22.69 -1.28
CA ARG A 72 -14.41 -21.33 -0.74
C ARG A 72 -13.45 -20.44 -1.51
N ASP A 73 -13.47 -20.54 -2.84
CA ASP A 73 -12.60 -19.74 -3.70
C ASP A 73 -12.78 -18.24 -3.42
N PRO A 74 -11.73 -17.53 -2.99
CA PRO A 74 -11.85 -16.12 -2.65
C PRO A 74 -12.02 -15.21 -3.88
N ILE A 75 -11.67 -15.70 -5.07
CA ILE A 75 -11.79 -14.95 -6.32
C ILE A 75 -12.47 -15.83 -7.35
N ASP A 76 -13.60 -15.37 -7.84
CA ASP A 76 -14.50 -16.15 -8.71
C ASP A 76 -14.24 -15.97 -10.22
N HIS A 77 -13.14 -15.35 -10.59
CA HIS A 77 -12.77 -15.13 -12.00
C HIS A 77 -11.27 -15.32 -12.19
N ALA A 78 -10.85 -15.42 -13.44
CA ALA A 78 -9.42 -15.53 -13.77
C ALA A 78 -8.69 -14.23 -13.41
N TYR A 79 -7.48 -14.36 -12.90
CA TYR A 79 -6.64 -13.23 -12.51
C TYR A 79 -5.16 -13.63 -12.55
N ARG A 80 -4.30 -12.62 -12.58
CA ARG A 80 -2.88 -12.78 -12.39
C ARG A 80 -2.50 -12.41 -10.98
N LEU A 81 -1.56 -13.12 -10.38
CA LEU A 81 -1.03 -12.81 -9.07
C LEU A 81 0.34 -12.14 -9.24
N GLU A 82 0.46 -10.93 -8.70
CA GLU A 82 1.71 -10.18 -8.69
C GLU A 82 2.08 -9.80 -7.27
N VAL A 83 3.28 -10.19 -6.82
CA VAL A 83 3.82 -9.78 -5.53
C VAL A 83 5.04 -8.90 -5.79
N SER A 84 5.05 -7.72 -5.20
CA SER A 84 6.10 -6.74 -5.45
C SER A 84 6.49 -5.97 -4.18
N SER A 85 7.66 -5.33 -4.25
CA SER A 85 8.12 -4.36 -3.27
C SER A 85 7.44 -3.02 -3.52
N PRO A 86 7.24 -2.17 -2.47
CA PRO A 86 6.60 -0.86 -2.66
C PRO A 86 7.32 0.11 -3.58
N GLY A 87 8.63 -0.07 -3.79
CA GLY A 87 9.41 0.88 -4.58
C GLY A 87 9.82 2.10 -3.76
N ILE A 88 10.56 3.02 -4.41
CA ILE A 88 11.06 4.22 -3.75
C ILE A 88 9.94 5.21 -3.46
N ASP A 89 9.09 5.48 -4.46
CA ASP A 89 7.92 6.36 -4.33
C ASP A 89 6.71 5.55 -3.86
N ARG A 90 6.85 4.90 -2.73
CA ARG A 90 5.91 3.93 -2.19
C ARG A 90 4.53 4.51 -1.90
N PRO A 91 3.46 3.70 -1.97
CA PRO A 91 2.15 4.12 -1.50
C PRO A 91 2.14 4.25 0.02
N LEU A 92 1.38 5.22 0.53
CA LEU A 92 1.18 5.42 1.96
C LEU A 92 -0.21 4.89 2.31
N THR A 93 -0.27 3.74 2.94
CA THR A 93 -1.53 3.02 3.18
C THR A 93 -1.85 2.81 4.65
N ARG A 94 -0.85 2.92 5.53
CA ARG A 94 -0.98 2.66 6.95
C ARG A 94 -0.55 3.88 7.75
N ALA A 95 -1.06 4.02 8.96
CA ALA A 95 -0.67 5.13 9.83
C ALA A 95 0.86 5.19 10.01
N LYS A 96 1.50 4.04 10.18
CA LYS A 96 2.96 4.00 10.36
C LYS A 96 3.74 4.48 9.13
N ASP A 97 3.15 4.43 7.93
CA ASP A 97 3.80 4.97 6.73
C ASP A 97 3.97 6.48 6.84
N TYR A 98 2.95 7.17 7.33
CA TYR A 98 3.01 8.62 7.52
C TYR A 98 3.97 9.02 8.62
N GLU A 99 4.15 8.18 9.62
CA GLU A 99 5.12 8.39 10.69
C GLU A 99 6.55 8.12 10.21
N ASN A 100 6.75 6.98 9.55
CA ASN A 100 8.07 6.55 9.10
C ASN A 100 8.66 7.45 8.01
N TRP A 101 7.82 8.02 7.16
CA TRP A 101 8.24 8.82 6.01
C TRP A 101 7.96 10.31 6.18
N ALA A 102 7.70 10.77 7.40
CA ALA A 102 7.63 12.19 7.71
C ALA A 102 8.94 12.86 7.34
N GLY A 103 8.86 14.09 6.83
CA GLY A 103 10.03 14.82 6.34
C GLY A 103 10.28 14.65 4.83
N HIS A 104 9.50 13.82 4.15
CA HIS A 104 9.58 13.64 2.70
C HIS A 104 8.34 14.23 2.03
N GLU A 105 8.46 14.58 0.76
CA GLU A 105 7.32 15.09 0.01
C GLU A 105 6.35 13.96 -0.33
N ALA A 106 5.06 14.25 -0.21
CA ALA A 106 4.00 13.31 -0.48
C ALA A 106 2.86 13.96 -1.25
N ARG A 107 2.09 13.14 -1.95
CA ARG A 107 0.86 13.53 -2.61
C ARG A 107 -0.27 12.70 -2.04
N ILE A 108 -1.32 13.38 -1.56
CA ILE A 108 -2.48 12.75 -0.94
C ILE A 108 -3.72 13.13 -1.74
N ASN A 109 -4.40 12.13 -2.28
CA ASN A 109 -5.69 12.30 -2.94
C ASN A 109 -6.79 12.05 -1.90
N LEU A 110 -7.75 12.96 -1.83
CA LEU A 110 -8.77 12.97 -0.78
C LEU A 110 -10.13 12.51 -1.27
N VAL A 111 -10.90 11.90 -0.39
CA VAL A 111 -12.31 11.58 -0.63
C VAL A 111 -13.12 12.87 -0.57
N GLU A 112 -12.96 13.63 0.52
CA GLU A 112 -13.61 14.94 0.72
C GLU A 112 -12.56 16.06 0.65
N PRO A 113 -12.86 17.19 0.01
CA PRO A 113 -11.88 18.29 -0.09
C PRO A 113 -11.46 18.84 1.27
N VAL A 114 -10.19 19.23 1.35
CA VAL A 114 -9.62 19.97 2.50
C VAL A 114 -9.09 21.28 1.96
N ALA A 115 -9.48 22.40 2.59
CA ALA A 115 -9.14 23.75 2.14
C ALA A 115 -9.52 23.99 0.66
N GLY A 116 -10.63 23.38 0.21
CA GLY A 116 -11.09 23.47 -1.16
C GLY A 116 -10.33 22.64 -2.17
N LYS A 117 -9.43 21.77 -1.71
CA LYS A 117 -8.56 20.95 -2.58
C LYS A 117 -8.86 19.46 -2.40
N LYS A 118 -8.94 18.75 -3.50
CA LYS A 118 -9.07 17.28 -3.51
C LYS A 118 -7.72 16.58 -3.47
N GLN A 119 -6.63 17.30 -3.64
CA GLN A 119 -5.28 16.76 -3.55
C GLN A 119 -4.40 17.72 -2.74
N LEU A 120 -3.70 17.16 -1.77
CA LEU A 120 -2.67 17.86 -1.02
C LEU A 120 -1.31 17.35 -1.49
N ARG A 121 -0.38 18.27 -1.71
CA ARG A 121 0.96 17.94 -2.18
C ARG A 121 1.98 18.84 -1.52
N GLY A 122 2.91 18.25 -0.79
CA GLY A 122 3.96 19.00 -0.12
C GLY A 122 4.72 18.14 0.86
N LEU A 123 5.32 18.80 1.84
CA LEU A 123 6.13 18.11 2.84
C LEU A 123 5.23 17.42 3.87
N LEU A 124 5.38 16.11 3.98
CA LEU A 124 4.66 15.33 4.99
C LEU A 124 5.26 15.62 6.36
N GLU A 125 4.45 16.14 7.26
CA GLU A 125 4.89 16.48 8.61
C GLU A 125 4.78 15.30 9.57
N GLY A 126 3.85 14.38 9.29
CA GLY A 126 3.65 13.17 10.10
C GLY A 126 2.18 12.87 10.33
N ILE A 127 1.93 12.10 11.37
CA ILE A 127 0.59 11.71 11.77
C ILE A 127 0.49 11.73 13.30
N ASP A 128 -0.65 12.18 13.80
CA ASP A 128 -0.97 12.17 15.23
C ASP A 128 -2.26 11.34 15.39
N GLY A 129 -2.12 10.12 15.89
CA GLY A 129 -3.23 9.18 15.92
C GLY A 129 -3.71 8.84 14.52
N GLU A 130 -4.87 9.37 14.13
CA GLU A 130 -5.43 9.20 12.78
C GLU A 130 -5.41 10.49 11.96
N THR A 131 -4.81 11.56 12.49
CA THR A 131 -4.75 12.86 11.82
C THR A 131 -3.40 13.05 11.16
N ILE A 132 -3.42 13.09 9.82
CA ILE A 132 -2.24 13.30 8.98
C ILE A 132 -2.00 14.81 8.84
N LYS A 133 -0.73 15.21 8.98
CA LYS A 133 -0.31 16.61 8.84
C LYS A 133 0.62 16.74 7.65
N ILE A 134 0.28 17.63 6.74
CA ILE A 134 1.07 17.90 5.54
C ILE A 134 1.15 19.41 5.28
N ASP A 135 2.32 19.90 4.94
CA ASP A 135 2.52 21.29 4.53
C ASP A 135 2.33 21.39 3.02
N ASP A 136 1.08 21.71 2.61
CA ASP A 136 0.74 21.84 1.20
C ASP A 136 1.44 23.06 0.61
N ARG A 137 2.02 22.90 -0.59
CA ARG A 137 2.81 23.95 -1.25
C ARG A 137 2.02 25.23 -1.51
N LYS A 138 0.70 25.14 -1.67
CA LYS A 138 -0.17 26.28 -1.96
C LYS A 138 -1.01 26.70 -0.77
N ALA A 139 -1.57 25.73 -0.04
CA ALA A 139 -2.51 25.97 1.05
C ALA A 139 -1.84 26.09 2.41
N GLY A 140 -0.54 25.76 2.52
CA GLY A 140 0.17 25.73 3.79
C GLY A 140 -0.14 24.47 4.59
N SER A 141 0.12 24.51 5.90
CA SER A 141 -0.07 23.36 6.77
C SER A 141 -1.54 22.96 6.85
N GLN A 142 -1.86 21.73 6.48
CA GLN A 142 -3.20 21.19 6.48
C GLN A 142 -3.24 19.86 7.23
N GLU A 143 -4.41 19.49 7.70
CA GLU A 143 -4.66 18.24 8.38
C GLU A 143 -5.80 17.50 7.71
N THR A 144 -5.69 16.17 7.66
CA THR A 144 -6.77 15.31 7.18
C THR A 144 -6.77 14.00 7.95
N ARG A 145 -7.92 13.36 8.04
CA ARG A 145 -8.00 12.04 8.68
C ARG A 145 -7.53 10.96 7.71
N LEU A 146 -6.91 9.93 8.26
CA LEU A 146 -6.50 8.75 7.48
C LEU A 146 -7.69 8.17 6.70
N ALA A 147 -8.89 8.14 7.29
CA ALA A 147 -10.10 7.66 6.63
C ALA A 147 -10.52 8.51 5.43
N ASN A 148 -10.06 9.76 5.33
CA ASN A 148 -10.36 10.64 4.21
C ASN A 148 -9.39 10.51 3.05
N VAL A 149 -8.37 9.67 3.18
CA VAL A 149 -7.40 9.44 2.11
C VAL A 149 -7.94 8.42 1.12
N HIS A 150 -8.09 8.83 -0.13
CA HIS A 150 -8.42 7.92 -1.22
C HIS A 150 -7.18 7.13 -1.65
N SER A 151 -6.08 7.86 -1.87
CA SER A 151 -4.78 7.27 -2.16
C SER A 151 -3.68 8.26 -1.81
N ALA A 152 -2.50 7.77 -1.50
CA ALA A 152 -1.35 8.62 -1.22
C ALA A 152 -0.07 7.90 -1.58
N LYS A 153 0.94 8.67 -1.97
CA LYS A 153 2.28 8.13 -2.22
C LYS A 153 3.34 9.20 -1.99
N LEU A 154 4.56 8.75 -1.76
CA LEU A 154 5.71 9.65 -1.71
C LEU A 154 6.03 10.17 -3.11
N ILE A 155 6.59 11.38 -3.16
CA ILE A 155 7.07 11.98 -4.41
C ILE A 155 8.57 11.71 -4.48
N LEU A 156 9.04 11.30 -5.65
CA LEU A 156 10.45 11.01 -5.86
C LEU A 156 11.27 12.30 -5.76
N THR A 157 12.16 12.36 -4.78
CA THR A 157 13.08 13.48 -4.57
C THR A 157 14.49 12.94 -4.33
N ASP A 158 15.50 13.79 -4.42
CA ASP A 158 16.87 13.40 -4.12
C ASP A 158 17.01 12.94 -2.66
N ALA A 159 16.31 13.61 -1.74
CA ALA A 159 16.31 13.22 -0.33
C ALA A 159 15.70 11.83 -0.12
N LEU A 160 14.62 11.51 -0.83
CA LEU A 160 13.99 10.20 -0.75
C LEU A 160 14.90 9.11 -1.32
N ILE A 161 15.51 9.37 -2.46
CA ILE A 161 16.45 8.42 -3.07
C ILE A 161 17.60 8.13 -2.09
N ALA A 162 18.17 9.16 -1.49
CA ALA A 162 19.26 9.00 -0.52
C ALA A 162 18.85 8.21 0.72
N ALA A 163 17.59 8.36 1.15
CA ALA A 163 17.08 7.66 2.34
C ALA A 163 16.81 6.18 2.10
N THR A 164 16.63 5.75 0.84
CA THR A 164 16.24 4.38 0.49
C THR A 164 17.37 3.55 -0.12
N VAL A 165 18.53 4.14 -0.32
CA VAL A 165 19.72 3.45 -0.87
C VAL A 165 20.53 2.78 0.23
#